data_f1732d6d0df5c3fa65815accdd5640ec
#
_entry.id   f1732d6d0df5c3fa65815accdd5640ec
#
_cell.length_a   1.000
_cell.length_b   1.000
_cell.length_c   1.000
_cell.angle_alpha   90.00
_cell.angle_beta   90.00
_cell.angle_gamma   90.00
#
_symmetry.space_group_name_H-M   'P 1'
#
loop_
_entity.id
_entity.type
_entity.pdbx_description
1 polymer ?
#
loop_
_entity_poly.entity_id
_entity_poly.type
_entity_poly.pdbx_seq_one_letter_code
_entity_poly.pdbx_strand_id
1 'polypeptide(L)'
;VGILREAIPLYMRFLVAVGYFDLRSLEEAKALAGTSPTGTAYVTYGFWQPLRRELARKNAKFWPLVVEELPHERAKQYFLAHGLSDRLVKDMTATDLNFLKRFMYTHWVGEDQAEKMLRESAICAPSRVKRIVRTERTKARNGSALERGIEKGYTHKTWVCAGDERSRKHHRARDGSKVRINEPFPATGGVPVMFPGDGPAFECVNCRCRLILSREGSDDHEAEGKI
;
A
#
# COMPACT_ATOMS: atom_id res chain seq x y z
N VAL A 1 16.14 17.50 -25.76
CA VAL A 1 15.88 16.12 -26.23
C VAL A 1 17.13 15.24 -26.10
N GLY A 2 18.35 15.78 -26.37
CA GLY A 2 19.61 15.05 -26.23
C GLY A 2 19.94 14.66 -24.77
N ILE A 3 19.73 15.59 -23.86
CA ILE A 3 20.06 15.44 -22.42
C ILE A 3 19.26 14.30 -21.75
N LEU A 4 17.97 14.11 -22.13
CA LEU A 4 17.17 13.00 -21.62
C LEU A 4 17.68 11.62 -22.10
N ARG A 5 18.23 11.54 -23.30
CA ARG A 5 18.78 10.30 -23.86
C ARG A 5 20.02 9.80 -23.10
N GLU A 6 20.82 10.71 -22.60
CA GLU A 6 22.06 10.38 -21.82
C GLU A 6 21.76 10.13 -20.34
N ALA A 7 20.78 10.82 -19.78
CA ALA A 7 20.42 10.68 -18.37
C ALA A 7 19.69 9.35 -18.06
N ILE A 8 18.89 8.82 -19.00
CA ILE A 8 18.15 7.57 -18.80
C ILE A 8 19.07 6.37 -18.50
N PRO A 9 20.12 6.09 -19.28
CA PRO A 9 21.05 5.01 -18.97
C PRO A 9 21.77 5.18 -17.63
N LEU A 10 22.09 6.40 -17.27
CA LEU A 10 22.75 6.72 -15.99
C LEU A 10 21.84 6.40 -14.81
N TYR A 11 20.59 6.81 -14.86
CA TYR A 11 19.58 6.50 -13.83
C TYR A 11 19.28 4.99 -13.74
N MET A 12 19.29 4.26 -14.86
CA MET A 12 19.10 2.83 -14.85
C MET A 12 20.27 2.09 -14.17
N ARG A 13 21.52 2.50 -14.46
CA ARG A 13 22.70 1.99 -13.74
C ARG A 13 22.60 2.24 -12.24
N PHE A 14 22.17 3.41 -11.88
CA PHE A 14 21.94 3.80 -10.52
C PHE A 14 20.87 2.92 -9.83
N LEU A 15 19.71 2.68 -10.46
CA LEU A 15 18.67 1.82 -9.92
C LEU A 15 19.13 0.36 -9.75
N VAL A 16 20.04 -0.12 -10.62
CA VAL A 16 20.74 -1.39 -10.44
C VAL A 16 21.65 -1.37 -9.22
N ALA A 17 22.45 -0.32 -9.05
CA ALA A 17 23.41 -0.18 -7.94
C ALA A 17 22.71 -0.16 -6.57
N VAL A 18 21.52 0.46 -6.49
CA VAL A 18 20.68 0.42 -5.27
C VAL A 18 19.82 -0.82 -5.15
N GLY A 19 19.99 -1.81 -6.03
CA GLY A 19 19.29 -3.09 -6.00
C GLY A 19 17.82 -3.01 -6.47
N TYR A 20 17.44 -1.99 -7.25
CA TYR A 20 16.09 -1.89 -7.85
C TYR A 20 15.91 -2.70 -9.12
N PHE A 21 17.00 -2.97 -9.87
CA PHE A 21 16.99 -3.75 -11.11
C PHE A 21 18.16 -4.72 -11.17
N ASP A 22 17.98 -5.78 -11.95
CA ASP A 22 19.10 -6.61 -12.43
C ASP A 22 19.69 -6.04 -13.74
N LEU A 23 20.87 -6.54 -14.12
CA LEU A 23 21.59 -6.11 -15.32
C LEU A 23 20.81 -6.39 -16.61
N ARG A 24 19.99 -7.45 -16.64
CA ARG A 24 19.18 -7.79 -17.81
C ARG A 24 18.10 -6.74 -18.06
N SER A 25 17.39 -6.31 -17.03
CA SER A 25 16.40 -5.23 -17.12
C SER A 25 17.02 -3.91 -17.58
N LEU A 26 18.28 -3.66 -17.20
CA LEU A 26 19.03 -2.49 -17.67
C LEU A 26 19.30 -2.54 -19.18
N GLU A 27 19.75 -3.67 -19.69
CA GLU A 27 20.05 -3.83 -21.14
C GLU A 27 18.74 -3.75 -21.97
N GLU A 28 17.67 -4.38 -21.52
CA GLU A 28 16.35 -4.26 -22.16
C GLU A 28 15.88 -2.79 -22.21
N ALA A 29 16.06 -2.03 -21.14
CA ALA A 29 15.69 -0.62 -21.10
C ALA A 29 16.56 0.25 -21.99
N LYS A 30 17.87 -0.03 -22.09
CA LYS A 30 18.79 0.65 -23.03
C LYS A 30 18.42 0.36 -24.48
N ALA A 31 18.11 -0.90 -24.81
CA ALA A 31 17.70 -1.30 -26.15
C ALA A 31 16.42 -0.55 -26.59
N LEU A 32 15.44 -0.46 -25.70
CA LEU A 32 14.20 0.27 -25.96
C LEU A 32 14.41 1.79 -26.11
N ALA A 33 15.30 2.39 -25.32
CA ALA A 33 15.65 3.79 -25.40
C ALA A 33 16.45 4.14 -26.67
N GLY A 34 17.21 3.18 -27.21
CA GLY A 34 18.04 3.35 -28.41
C GLY A 34 17.29 3.29 -29.75
N THR A 35 16.08 2.75 -29.77
CA THR A 35 15.37 2.40 -31.01
C THR A 35 14.35 3.42 -31.52
N SER A 36 14.14 4.54 -30.82
CA SER A 36 13.11 5.50 -31.23
C SER A 36 13.67 6.71 -32.01
N PRO A 37 13.23 6.91 -33.27
CA PRO A 37 13.52 8.13 -34.04
C PRO A 37 12.58 9.30 -33.71
N THR A 38 11.48 9.10 -32.99
CA THR A 38 10.31 10.01 -32.98
C THR A 38 10.00 10.69 -31.67
N GLY A 39 10.94 10.86 -30.75
CA GLY A 39 10.75 11.79 -29.66
C GLY A 39 10.21 11.26 -28.35
N THR A 40 10.02 12.16 -27.42
CA THR A 40 9.87 12.01 -25.99
C THR A 40 8.76 11.05 -25.53
N ALA A 41 7.67 10.93 -26.26
CA ALA A 41 6.51 10.11 -25.87
C ALA A 41 6.76 8.59 -26.02
N TYR A 42 7.53 8.19 -27.04
CA TYR A 42 7.82 6.77 -27.30
C TYR A 42 8.90 6.22 -26.34
N VAL A 43 9.90 7.03 -26.06
CA VAL A 43 10.93 6.71 -25.06
C VAL A 43 10.30 6.54 -23.67
N THR A 44 9.30 7.36 -23.33
CA THR A 44 8.64 7.26 -22.03
C THR A 44 7.82 5.97 -21.87
N TYR A 45 7.08 5.54 -22.89
CA TYR A 45 6.25 4.33 -22.76
C TYR A 45 7.08 3.05 -22.75
N GLY A 46 7.98 2.86 -23.73
CA GLY A 46 8.84 1.70 -23.83
C GLY A 46 9.78 1.54 -22.63
N PHE A 47 10.34 2.65 -22.14
CA PHE A 47 11.21 2.68 -20.96
C PHE A 47 10.50 2.28 -19.66
N TRP A 48 9.27 2.78 -19.45
CA TRP A 48 8.56 2.54 -18.19
C TRP A 48 7.99 1.13 -18.05
N GLN A 49 7.82 0.38 -19.12
CA GLN A 49 7.26 -0.98 -19.06
C GLN A 49 8.22 -2.01 -18.40
N PRO A 50 9.51 -2.10 -18.79
CA PRO A 50 10.48 -2.96 -18.09
C PRO A 50 10.60 -2.56 -16.61
N LEU A 51 10.70 -1.25 -16.32
CA LEU A 51 10.78 -0.72 -14.97
C LEU A 51 9.57 -1.14 -14.12
N ARG A 52 8.36 -1.01 -14.66
CA ARG A 52 7.15 -1.43 -13.98
C ARG A 52 7.13 -2.92 -13.67
N ARG A 53 7.55 -3.77 -14.63
CA ARG A 53 7.62 -5.22 -14.44
C ARG A 53 8.60 -5.58 -13.32
N GLU A 54 9.76 -4.96 -13.30
CA GLU A 54 10.78 -5.23 -12.30
C GLU A 54 10.37 -4.75 -10.90
N LEU A 55 9.76 -3.58 -10.79
CA LEU A 55 9.17 -3.11 -9.54
C LEU A 55 8.08 -4.05 -9.03
N ALA A 56 7.22 -4.56 -9.93
CA ALA A 56 6.20 -5.54 -9.57
C ALA A 56 6.82 -6.83 -9.05
N ARG A 57 7.86 -7.35 -9.72
CA ARG A 57 8.60 -8.55 -9.30
C ARG A 57 9.24 -8.38 -7.92
N LYS A 58 9.83 -7.22 -7.65
CA LYS A 58 10.38 -6.89 -6.32
C LYS A 58 9.30 -6.77 -5.26
N ASN A 59 8.26 -6.03 -5.57
CA ASN A 59 7.17 -5.82 -4.63
C ASN A 59 6.41 -7.12 -4.32
N ALA A 60 6.38 -8.06 -5.26
CA ALA A 60 5.85 -9.41 -5.05
C ALA A 60 6.59 -10.21 -3.96
N LYS A 61 7.85 -9.91 -3.71
CA LYS A 61 8.61 -10.54 -2.62
C LYS A 61 8.27 -9.99 -1.24
N PHE A 62 7.50 -8.92 -1.18
CA PHE A 62 7.18 -8.24 0.07
C PHE A 62 5.92 -8.77 0.76
N TRP A 63 4.89 -9.20 0.00
CA TRP A 63 3.62 -9.62 0.60
C TRP A 63 3.73 -10.84 1.54
N PRO A 64 4.65 -11.83 1.34
CA PRO A 64 4.83 -12.91 2.30
C PRO A 64 5.19 -12.38 3.70
N LEU A 65 6.05 -11.35 3.77
CA LEU A 65 6.41 -10.71 5.04
C LEU A 65 5.21 -10.04 5.73
N VAL A 66 4.28 -9.50 4.93
CA VAL A 66 3.02 -8.93 5.47
C VAL A 66 2.16 -10.04 6.06
N VAL A 67 2.07 -11.20 5.38
CA VAL A 67 1.27 -12.34 5.86
C VAL A 67 1.82 -12.90 7.18
N GLU A 68 3.14 -12.95 7.34
CA GLU A 68 3.78 -13.39 8.60
C GLU A 68 3.40 -12.49 9.78
N GLU A 69 3.23 -11.19 9.54
CA GLU A 69 2.86 -10.20 10.55
C GLU A 69 1.33 -10.13 10.83
N LEU A 70 0.51 -10.93 10.14
CA LEU A 70 -0.92 -10.95 10.39
C LEU A 70 -1.24 -11.68 11.70
N PRO A 71 -2.21 -11.19 12.48
CA PRO A 71 -2.36 -11.58 13.89
C PRO A 71 -2.85 -13.01 14.11
N HIS A 72 -3.50 -13.63 13.14
CA HIS A 72 -4.06 -14.98 13.24
C HIS A 72 -4.36 -15.57 11.86
N GLU A 73 -4.52 -16.90 11.80
CA GLU A 73 -4.68 -17.65 10.56
C GLU A 73 -5.85 -17.17 9.70
N ARG A 74 -6.98 -16.83 10.31
CA ARG A 74 -8.15 -16.31 9.58
C ARG A 74 -7.86 -14.96 8.90
N ALA A 75 -7.05 -14.08 9.51
CA ALA A 75 -6.63 -12.85 8.87
C ALA A 75 -5.72 -13.12 7.67
N LYS A 76 -4.89 -14.16 7.72
CA LYS A 76 -4.07 -14.60 6.59
C LYS A 76 -4.93 -15.13 5.45
N GLN A 77 -5.90 -15.99 5.76
CA GLN A 77 -6.86 -16.52 4.80
C GLN A 77 -7.67 -15.39 4.15
N TYR A 78 -8.17 -14.45 4.93
CA TYR A 78 -8.87 -13.26 4.43
C TYR A 78 -7.98 -12.46 3.47
N PHE A 79 -6.74 -12.19 3.85
CA PHE A 79 -5.79 -11.43 3.02
C PHE A 79 -5.56 -12.10 1.65
N LEU A 80 -5.39 -13.41 1.63
CA LEU A 80 -5.17 -14.18 0.40
C LEU A 80 -6.45 -14.31 -0.44
N ALA A 81 -7.57 -14.69 0.17
CA ALA A 81 -8.84 -14.92 -0.52
C ALA A 81 -9.39 -13.67 -1.22
N HIS A 82 -9.13 -12.48 -0.67
CA HIS A 82 -9.58 -11.21 -1.26
C HIS A 82 -8.58 -10.56 -2.21
N GLY A 83 -7.53 -11.28 -2.62
CA GLY A 83 -6.52 -10.78 -3.54
C GLY A 83 -5.79 -9.53 -3.03
N LEU A 84 -5.67 -9.37 -1.70
CA LEU A 84 -5.00 -8.20 -1.11
C LEU A 84 -3.50 -8.22 -1.39
N SER A 85 -2.89 -9.40 -1.60
CA SER A 85 -1.51 -9.55 -2.07
C SER A 85 -1.28 -8.88 -3.43
N ASP A 86 -2.14 -9.17 -4.40
CA ASP A 86 -2.01 -8.60 -5.76
C ASP A 86 -2.30 -7.10 -5.76
N ARG A 87 -3.30 -6.68 -5.00
CA ARG A 87 -3.62 -5.26 -4.82
C ARG A 87 -2.43 -4.53 -4.18
N LEU A 88 -1.83 -5.09 -3.13
CA LEU A 88 -0.66 -4.51 -2.47
C LEU A 88 0.50 -4.36 -3.45
N VAL A 89 0.84 -5.39 -4.20
CA VAL A 89 1.92 -5.34 -5.22
C VAL A 89 1.63 -4.28 -6.26
N LYS A 90 0.40 -4.21 -6.76
CA LYS A 90 -0.04 -3.21 -7.75
C LYS A 90 0.10 -1.78 -7.21
N ASP A 91 -0.38 -1.52 -6.00
CA ASP A 91 -0.38 -0.19 -5.38
C ASP A 91 1.05 0.26 -5.01
N MET A 92 1.88 -0.64 -4.49
CA MET A 92 3.29 -0.38 -4.24
C MET A 92 4.03 -0.06 -5.54
N THR A 93 3.81 -0.85 -6.59
CA THR A 93 4.46 -0.66 -7.88
C THR A 93 4.06 0.67 -8.52
N ALA A 94 2.77 1.05 -8.45
CA ALA A 94 2.31 2.34 -8.94
C ALA A 94 2.94 3.51 -8.16
N THR A 95 3.02 3.39 -6.83
CA THR A 95 3.64 4.41 -5.97
C THR A 95 5.12 4.59 -6.28
N ASP A 96 5.86 3.49 -6.39
CA ASP A 96 7.30 3.50 -6.68
C ASP A 96 7.57 4.08 -8.07
N LEU A 97 6.80 3.67 -9.07
CA LEU A 97 6.92 4.17 -10.43
C LEU A 97 6.64 5.68 -10.52
N ASN A 98 5.60 6.15 -9.84
CA ASN A 98 5.27 7.58 -9.81
C ASN A 98 6.36 8.41 -9.10
N PHE A 99 6.90 7.88 -8.00
CA PHE A 99 8.02 8.53 -7.31
C PHE A 99 9.24 8.60 -8.22
N LEU A 100 9.65 7.50 -8.84
CA LEU A 100 10.82 7.46 -9.72
C LEU A 100 10.66 8.37 -10.94
N LYS A 101 9.47 8.42 -11.53
CA LYS A 101 9.17 9.38 -12.60
C LYS A 101 9.38 10.82 -12.16
N ARG A 102 8.80 11.21 -11.02
CA ARG A 102 8.99 12.57 -10.48
C ARG A 102 10.45 12.85 -10.17
N PHE A 103 11.13 11.91 -9.53
CA PHE A 103 12.53 12.04 -9.18
C PHE A 103 13.40 12.30 -10.41
N MET A 104 13.24 11.55 -11.49
CA MET A 104 13.97 11.71 -12.73
C MET A 104 13.71 13.06 -13.43
N TYR A 105 12.49 13.60 -13.30
CA TYR A 105 12.16 14.89 -13.91
C TYR A 105 12.59 16.11 -13.10
N THR A 106 12.79 15.95 -11.80
CA THR A 106 13.08 17.09 -10.90
C THR A 106 14.52 17.18 -10.43
N HIS A 107 15.31 16.09 -10.54
CA HIS A 107 16.67 16.04 -10.01
C HIS A 107 17.69 15.74 -11.09
N TRP A 108 18.30 16.80 -11.60
CA TRP A 108 19.43 16.75 -12.55
C TRP A 108 20.76 16.80 -11.78
N VAL A 109 21.10 15.70 -11.12
CA VAL A 109 22.29 15.59 -10.26
C VAL A 109 23.18 14.45 -10.73
N GLY A 110 24.45 14.48 -10.34
CA GLY A 110 25.39 13.38 -10.61
C GLY A 110 24.95 12.06 -10.00
N GLU A 111 25.54 10.95 -10.46
CA GLU A 111 25.15 9.57 -10.09
C GLU A 111 25.19 9.34 -8.58
N ASP A 112 26.31 9.73 -7.93
CA ASP A 112 26.49 9.55 -6.47
C ASP A 112 25.48 10.35 -5.64
N GLN A 113 25.18 11.57 -6.07
CA GLN A 113 24.20 12.40 -5.40
C GLN A 113 22.79 11.86 -5.59
N ALA A 114 22.46 11.38 -6.79
CA ALA A 114 21.18 10.74 -7.06
C ALA A 114 21.01 9.46 -6.22
N GLU A 115 22.06 8.65 -6.08
CA GLU A 115 22.08 7.46 -5.23
C GLU A 115 21.78 7.80 -3.77
N LYS A 116 22.48 8.77 -3.21
CA LYS A 116 22.25 9.24 -1.83
C LYS A 116 20.80 9.70 -1.64
N MET A 117 20.31 10.56 -2.51
CA MET A 117 18.94 11.10 -2.44
C MET A 117 17.88 10.00 -2.53
N LEU A 118 18.08 8.98 -3.38
CA LEU A 118 17.16 7.85 -3.48
C LEU A 118 17.18 6.96 -2.24
N ARG A 119 18.36 6.68 -1.69
CA ARG A 119 18.48 5.91 -0.43
C ARG A 119 17.82 6.63 0.73
N GLU A 120 17.89 7.93 0.79
CA GLU A 120 17.24 8.78 1.80
C GLU A 120 15.76 9.02 1.51
N SER A 121 15.26 8.61 0.35
CA SER A 121 13.89 8.86 -0.08
C SER A 121 12.86 8.05 0.71
N ALA A 122 11.62 8.55 0.69
CA ALA A 122 10.50 7.92 1.38
C ALA A 122 10.19 6.49 0.89
N ILE A 123 10.54 6.13 -0.37
CA ILE A 123 10.31 4.77 -0.90
C ILE A 123 11.30 3.75 -0.33
N CYS A 124 12.49 4.17 0.08
CA CYS A 124 13.51 3.32 0.70
C CYS A 124 13.45 3.34 2.23
N ALA A 125 12.64 4.22 2.83
CA ALA A 125 12.60 4.39 4.28
C ALA A 125 12.04 3.15 5.01
N PRO A 126 12.69 2.66 6.07
CA PRO A 126 12.16 1.57 6.90
C PRO A 126 10.77 1.88 7.48
N SER A 127 10.45 3.13 7.72
CA SER A 127 9.13 3.59 8.17
C SER A 127 8.02 3.29 7.17
N ARG A 128 8.34 3.20 5.87
CA ARG A 128 7.39 2.80 4.83
C ARG A 128 6.94 1.35 5.02
N VAL A 129 7.88 0.44 5.26
CA VAL A 129 7.58 -0.97 5.52
C VAL A 129 6.66 -1.10 6.72
N LYS A 130 7.00 -0.48 7.85
CA LYS A 130 6.16 -0.47 9.06
C LYS A 130 4.75 0.06 8.81
N ARG A 131 4.62 1.10 7.97
CA ARG A 131 3.33 1.69 7.61
C ARG A 131 2.49 0.75 6.74
N ILE A 132 3.09 0.09 5.75
CA ILE A 132 2.42 -0.89 4.89
C ILE A 132 1.93 -2.06 5.72
N VAL A 133 2.80 -2.70 6.50
CA VAL A 133 2.45 -3.82 7.38
C VAL A 133 1.29 -3.45 8.30
N ARG A 134 1.35 -2.30 8.95
CA ARG A 134 0.27 -1.83 9.84
C ARG A 134 -1.05 -1.64 9.10
N THR A 135 -1.00 -1.07 7.90
CA THR A 135 -2.20 -0.84 7.07
C THR A 135 -2.86 -2.17 6.71
N GLU A 136 -2.09 -3.10 6.17
CA GLU A 136 -2.62 -4.39 5.73
C GLU A 136 -3.06 -5.26 6.92
N ARG A 137 -2.34 -5.22 8.03
CA ARG A 137 -2.74 -5.88 9.28
C ARG A 137 -4.09 -5.38 9.79
N THR A 138 -4.32 -4.06 9.80
CA THR A 138 -5.59 -3.47 10.22
C THR A 138 -6.72 -3.90 9.30
N LYS A 139 -6.50 -3.86 8.00
CA LYS A 139 -7.46 -4.29 6.98
C LYS A 139 -7.83 -5.76 7.15
N ALA A 140 -6.84 -6.66 7.17
CA ALA A 140 -7.06 -8.10 7.27
C ALA A 140 -7.75 -8.50 8.59
N ARG A 141 -7.36 -7.89 9.71
CA ARG A 141 -7.96 -8.15 11.01
C ARG A 141 -9.44 -7.76 11.06
N ASN A 142 -9.76 -6.54 10.67
CA ASN A 142 -11.14 -6.05 10.78
C ASN A 142 -12.04 -6.67 9.70
N GLY A 143 -11.52 -6.90 8.48
CA GLY A 143 -12.26 -7.58 7.43
C GLY A 143 -12.60 -9.01 7.81
N SER A 144 -11.63 -9.79 8.28
CA SER A 144 -11.87 -11.17 8.76
C SER A 144 -12.79 -11.22 9.98
N ALA A 145 -12.73 -10.21 10.86
CA ALA A 145 -13.65 -10.11 11.99
C ALA A 145 -15.08 -9.85 11.53
N LEU A 146 -15.29 -8.97 10.53
CA LEU A 146 -16.59 -8.69 9.95
C LEU A 146 -17.20 -9.96 9.33
N GLU A 147 -16.47 -10.68 8.49
CA GLU A 147 -16.93 -11.94 7.87
C GLU A 147 -17.32 -12.97 8.94
N ARG A 148 -16.43 -13.19 9.91
CA ARG A 148 -16.73 -14.09 11.03
C ARG A 148 -17.98 -13.65 11.80
N GLY A 149 -18.18 -12.34 11.95
CA GLY A 149 -19.37 -11.81 12.60
C GLY A 149 -20.65 -12.14 11.88
N ILE A 150 -20.64 -11.96 10.56
CA ILE A 150 -21.78 -12.32 9.69
C ILE A 150 -22.06 -13.82 9.80
N GLU A 151 -21.05 -14.68 9.67
CA GLU A 151 -21.17 -16.13 9.82
C GLU A 151 -21.76 -16.58 11.18
N LYS A 152 -21.40 -15.86 12.24
CA LYS A 152 -21.86 -16.15 13.62
C LYS A 152 -23.17 -15.47 14.00
N GLY A 153 -23.82 -14.76 13.06
CA GLY A 153 -25.11 -14.10 13.28
C GLY A 153 -25.04 -12.89 14.21
N TYR A 154 -23.91 -12.18 14.26
CA TYR A 154 -23.87 -10.86 14.87
C TYR A 154 -24.70 -9.88 14.05
N THR A 155 -25.39 -8.98 14.73
CA THR A 155 -26.35 -8.06 14.10
C THR A 155 -25.79 -6.63 13.97
N HIS A 156 -24.87 -6.26 14.82
CA HIS A 156 -24.29 -4.91 14.87
C HIS A 156 -22.78 -4.93 14.91
N LYS A 157 -22.21 -3.80 14.53
CA LYS A 157 -20.78 -3.53 14.61
C LYS A 157 -20.55 -2.10 15.10
N THR A 158 -19.49 -1.93 15.91
CA THR A 158 -19.10 -0.64 16.51
C THR A 158 -17.69 -0.27 16.09
N TRP A 159 -17.50 0.98 15.70
CA TRP A 159 -16.18 1.54 15.40
C TRP A 159 -15.48 1.94 16.68
N VAL A 160 -14.26 1.46 16.90
CA VAL A 160 -13.42 1.86 18.02
C VAL A 160 -12.17 2.53 17.49
N CYS A 161 -12.03 3.83 17.73
CA CYS A 161 -10.88 4.62 17.34
C CYS A 161 -9.70 4.38 18.31
N ALA A 162 -8.47 4.50 17.81
CA ALA A 162 -7.29 4.49 18.68
C ALA A 162 -7.22 5.70 19.63
N GLY A 163 -7.93 6.78 19.31
CA GLY A 163 -8.14 7.95 20.19
C GLY A 163 -6.92 8.85 20.41
N ASP A 164 -5.75 8.52 19.84
CA ASP A 164 -4.54 9.32 20.01
C ASP A 164 -4.45 10.52 19.03
N GLU A 165 -3.45 11.37 19.21
CA GLU A 165 -3.20 12.57 18.41
C GLU A 165 -3.04 12.27 16.90
N ARG A 166 -2.61 11.06 16.55
CA ARG A 166 -2.41 10.60 15.17
C ARG A 166 -3.70 10.09 14.54
N SER A 167 -4.78 10.00 15.30
CA SER A 167 -6.08 9.58 14.78
C SER A 167 -6.71 10.69 13.96
N ARG A 168 -7.19 10.35 12.77
CA ARG A 168 -7.84 11.30 11.85
C ARG A 168 -9.13 11.86 12.48
N LYS A 169 -9.44 13.11 12.19
CA LYS A 169 -10.66 13.76 12.71
C LYS A 169 -11.93 12.95 12.42
N HIS A 170 -12.10 12.49 11.19
CA HIS A 170 -13.25 11.67 10.79
C HIS A 170 -13.26 10.27 11.43
N HIS A 171 -12.10 9.68 11.75
CA HIS A 171 -12.05 8.42 12.51
C HIS A 171 -12.43 8.62 13.98
N ARG A 172 -12.01 9.73 14.59
CA ARG A 172 -12.47 10.11 15.94
C ARG A 172 -13.97 10.41 15.99
N ALA A 173 -14.50 11.06 14.95
CA ALA A 173 -15.93 11.33 14.85
C ALA A 173 -16.78 10.06 14.66
N ARG A 174 -16.19 8.94 14.21
CA ARG A 174 -16.83 7.62 14.12
C ARG A 174 -16.73 6.82 15.42
N ASP A 175 -15.88 7.24 16.35
CA ASP A 175 -15.67 6.49 17.59
C ASP A 175 -16.99 6.24 18.32
N GLY A 176 -17.23 5.00 18.75
CA GLY A 176 -18.49 4.59 19.35
C GLY A 176 -19.68 4.47 18.39
N SER A 177 -19.53 4.81 17.10
CA SER A 177 -20.62 4.63 16.13
C SER A 177 -20.99 3.17 16.00
N LYS A 178 -22.26 2.83 16.27
CA LYS A 178 -22.85 1.50 16.14
C LYS A 178 -23.79 1.48 14.93
N VAL A 179 -23.57 0.53 14.02
CA VAL A 179 -24.41 0.33 12.81
C VAL A 179 -24.76 -1.14 12.66
N ARG A 180 -25.73 -1.46 11.81
CA ARG A 180 -26.01 -2.84 11.47
C ARG A 180 -24.80 -3.47 10.76
N ILE A 181 -24.59 -4.75 10.94
CA ILE A 181 -23.38 -5.43 10.45
C ILE A 181 -23.19 -5.30 8.94
N ASN A 182 -24.28 -5.23 8.17
CA ASN A 182 -24.28 -5.09 6.72
C ASN A 182 -24.29 -3.63 6.23
N GLU A 183 -24.36 -2.64 7.11
CA GLU A 183 -24.39 -1.24 6.74
C GLU A 183 -23.00 -0.59 6.86
N PRO A 184 -22.63 0.32 5.96
CA PRO A 184 -21.38 1.04 6.09
C PRO A 184 -21.43 2.01 7.29
N PHE A 185 -20.28 2.28 7.89
CA PHE A 185 -20.14 3.41 8.81
C PHE A 185 -20.29 4.74 8.07
N PRO A 186 -20.85 5.77 8.72
CA PRO A 186 -21.06 7.07 8.09
C PRO A 186 -19.74 7.74 7.70
N ALA A 187 -19.80 8.62 6.72
CA ALA A 187 -18.63 9.31 6.17
C ALA A 187 -17.90 10.17 7.21
N THR A 188 -18.62 10.94 8.02
CA THR A 188 -18.09 11.86 9.07
C THR A 188 -16.91 12.73 8.62
N GLY A 189 -16.95 13.21 7.35
CA GLY A 189 -15.86 13.97 6.72
C GLY A 189 -14.85 13.14 5.94
N GLY A 190 -15.07 11.82 5.84
CA GLY A 190 -14.35 10.89 4.96
C GLY A 190 -15.27 10.31 3.88
N VAL A 191 -15.23 8.99 3.71
CA VAL A 191 -16.15 8.21 2.87
C VAL A 191 -16.83 7.12 3.70
N PRO A 192 -18.01 6.62 3.30
CA PRO A 192 -18.60 5.45 3.93
C PRO A 192 -17.70 4.22 3.76
N VAL A 193 -17.48 3.45 4.82
CA VAL A 193 -16.62 2.26 4.82
C VAL A 193 -17.24 1.14 5.63
N MET A 194 -16.98 -0.12 5.25
CA MET A 194 -17.55 -1.27 5.93
C MET A 194 -16.87 -1.59 7.27
N PHE A 195 -15.56 -1.29 7.39
CA PHE A 195 -14.76 -1.55 8.59
C PHE A 195 -13.51 -0.67 8.65
N PRO A 196 -12.86 -0.55 9.80
CA PRO A 196 -11.57 0.16 9.91
C PRO A 196 -10.49 -0.50 9.05
N GLY A 197 -9.92 0.24 8.12
CA GLY A 197 -8.94 -0.24 7.14
C GLY A 197 -9.52 -0.53 5.77
N ASP A 198 -10.83 -0.38 5.60
CA ASP A 198 -11.51 -0.35 4.30
C ASP A 198 -11.43 1.03 3.65
N GLY A 199 -11.69 1.07 2.32
CA GLY A 199 -11.76 2.31 1.56
C GLY A 199 -10.45 2.77 0.92
N PRO A 200 -10.41 4.02 0.44
CA PRO A 200 -9.25 4.60 -0.23
C PRO A 200 -8.09 4.87 0.73
N ALA A 201 -6.93 5.19 0.16
CA ALA A 201 -5.68 5.36 0.91
C ALA A 201 -5.78 6.36 2.09
N PHE A 202 -6.51 7.46 1.92
CA PHE A 202 -6.66 8.46 2.98
C PHE A 202 -7.51 7.96 4.16
N GLU A 203 -8.34 6.92 3.98
CA GLU A 203 -9.06 6.24 5.05
C GLU A 203 -8.22 5.15 5.71
N CYS A 204 -7.56 4.30 4.92
CA CYS A 204 -6.99 3.05 5.41
C CYS A 204 -5.51 3.13 5.79
N VAL A 205 -4.68 3.97 5.11
CA VAL A 205 -3.24 4.01 5.37
C VAL A 205 -2.94 4.34 6.84
N ASN A 206 -2.18 3.45 7.50
CA ASN A 206 -1.77 3.62 8.89
C ASN A 206 -2.94 3.71 9.90
N CYS A 207 -4.13 3.23 9.54
CA CYS A 207 -5.26 3.11 10.45
C CYS A 207 -4.96 2.12 11.58
N ARG A 208 -5.44 2.43 12.81
CA ARG A 208 -5.27 1.61 14.02
C ARG A 208 -6.60 1.35 14.72
N CYS A 209 -7.70 1.80 14.12
CA CYS A 209 -9.03 1.58 14.65
C CYS A 209 -9.41 0.10 14.60
N ARG A 210 -10.37 -0.28 15.43
CA ARG A 210 -10.84 -1.65 15.59
C ARG A 210 -12.33 -1.74 15.33
N LEU A 211 -12.79 -2.94 14.99
CA LEU A 211 -14.17 -3.32 14.88
C LEU A 211 -14.56 -4.16 16.10
N ILE A 212 -15.63 -3.80 16.77
CA ILE A 212 -16.29 -4.62 17.80
C ILE A 212 -17.62 -5.08 17.23
N LEU A 213 -18.01 -6.32 17.52
CA LEU A 213 -19.25 -6.95 17.05
C LEU A 213 -20.16 -7.21 18.21
N SER A 214 -21.47 -6.97 18.04
CA SER A 214 -22.49 -7.24 19.06
C SER A 214 -23.76 -7.84 18.48
N ARG A 215 -24.56 -8.52 19.31
CA ARG A 215 -25.92 -8.95 18.99
C ARG A 215 -26.94 -7.92 19.49
N GLU A 216 -28.13 -7.95 18.94
CA GLU A 216 -29.23 -7.12 19.43
C GLU A 216 -29.51 -7.48 20.89
N GLY A 217 -29.55 -6.46 21.79
CA GLY A 217 -29.79 -6.69 23.21
C GLY A 217 -28.61 -7.13 24.06
N SER A 218 -27.41 -7.29 23.50
CA SER A 218 -26.19 -7.49 24.29
C SER A 218 -25.53 -6.12 24.55
N ASP A 219 -25.21 -5.84 25.81
CA ASP A 219 -24.31 -4.76 26.16
C ASP A 219 -22.95 -5.00 25.53
N ASP A 220 -22.28 -3.95 25.05
CA ASP A 220 -21.10 -3.98 24.18
C ASP A 220 -19.81 -4.61 24.82
N HIS A 221 -19.93 -5.52 25.76
CA HIS A 221 -18.85 -6.05 26.57
C HIS A 221 -18.34 -7.46 26.25
N GLU A 222 -18.78 -8.11 25.19
CA GLU A 222 -18.01 -9.26 24.70
C GLU A 222 -16.85 -8.80 23.82
N ALA A 223 -15.91 -8.10 24.46
CA ALA A 223 -14.59 -7.85 23.94
C ALA A 223 -13.82 -9.17 23.84
N GLU A 224 -13.33 -9.45 22.63
CA GLU A 224 -12.13 -10.24 22.36
C GLU A 224 -11.89 -11.45 23.29
N GLY A 225 -12.36 -12.59 22.84
CA GLY A 225 -11.76 -13.83 23.30
C GLY A 225 -10.24 -13.78 23.06
N LYS A 226 -9.48 -13.88 24.14
CA LYS A 226 -8.08 -14.27 24.14
C LYS A 226 -7.94 -15.50 23.25
N ILE A 227 -7.22 -15.37 22.16
CA ILE A 227 -6.46 -16.45 21.53
C ILE A 227 -5.15 -15.85 21.03
#